data_d8dd1eb2f703d0f246ca468888221b9a
#
_entry.id   d8dd1eb2f703d0f246ca468888221b9a
#
_cell.length_a   1.000
_cell.length_b   1.000
_cell.length_c   1.000
_cell.angle_alpha   90.00
_cell.angle_beta   90.00
_cell.angle_gamma   90.00
#
_symmetry.space_group_name_H-M   'P 1'
#
loop_
_entity.id
_entity.type
_entity.pdbx_description
1 polymer ?
#
loop_
_entity_poly.entity_id
_entity_poly.type
_entity_poly.pdbx_seq_one_letter_code
_entity_poly.pdbx_strand_id
1 'polypeptide(L)'
;GDKLLTFSKIRAASQIMANLPYVKGVRIGIKLPDTVNIMIEEESVVYAIKSSDGQWWMMDSDGRVVEQANNAKAATATQVLGVTLEAPTVNEKGVATEMTPSETNELGELIPVTTTGAQRLTAALQILKALENNDIVGEAASVDVTSTEDIILWYGTRYQVNLGDTSRLDYKVDCMNDAILQMSDYQ
;
A
#
# COMPACT_ATOMS: atom_id res chain seq x y z
N GLY A 1 4.07 41.11 9.09
CA GLY A 1 3.00 40.15 8.81
C GLY A 1 2.76 40.04 7.32
N ASP A 2 2.77 38.84 6.80
CA ASP A 2 2.52 38.59 5.38
C ASP A 2 1.10 39.04 5.04
N LYS A 3 0.97 39.80 3.95
CA LYS A 3 -0.35 40.26 3.51
C LYS A 3 -1.11 39.10 2.92
N LEU A 4 -2.34 38.86 3.35
CA LEU A 4 -3.23 37.81 2.87
C LEU A 4 -3.37 37.76 1.34
N LEU A 5 -3.26 38.90 0.69
CA LEU A 5 -3.32 39.06 -0.77
C LEU A 5 -2.06 38.52 -1.51
N THR A 6 -0.94 38.32 -0.81
CA THR A 6 0.29 37.74 -1.38
C THR A 6 0.51 36.29 -0.97
N PHE A 7 -0.42 35.73 -0.21
CA PHE A 7 -0.36 34.35 0.25
C PHE A 7 -0.57 33.34 -0.90
N SER A 8 0.41 32.49 -1.14
CA SER A 8 0.32 31.45 -2.16
C SER A 8 -0.23 30.15 -1.55
N LYS A 9 -1.51 29.85 -1.84
CA LYS A 9 -2.17 28.61 -1.39
C LYS A 9 -1.44 27.37 -1.89
N ILE A 10 -1.01 27.36 -3.15
CA ILE A 10 -0.32 26.22 -3.78
C ILE A 10 1.01 25.94 -3.06
N ARG A 11 1.80 26.99 -2.81
CA ARG A 11 3.09 26.85 -2.13
C ARG A 11 2.91 26.34 -0.69
N ALA A 12 1.92 26.87 0.03
CA ALA A 12 1.63 26.44 1.40
C ALA A 12 1.13 24.98 1.44
N ALA A 13 0.24 24.57 0.54
CA ALA A 13 -0.22 23.22 0.43
C ALA A 13 0.94 22.25 0.12
N SER A 14 1.78 22.57 -0.85
CA SER A 14 2.96 21.75 -1.18
C SER A 14 3.94 21.61 -0.02
N GLN A 15 4.16 22.67 0.76
CA GLN A 15 5.02 22.63 1.94
C GLN A 15 4.43 21.76 3.05
N ILE A 16 3.12 21.80 3.27
CA ILE A 16 2.44 20.93 4.24
C ILE A 16 2.59 19.47 3.84
N MET A 17 2.28 19.14 2.58
CA MET A 17 2.40 17.76 2.09
C MET A 17 3.84 17.24 2.09
N ALA A 18 4.82 18.10 1.80
CA ALA A 18 6.24 17.71 1.81
C ALA A 18 6.77 17.39 3.23
N ASN A 19 6.24 18.06 4.27
CA ASN A 19 6.71 17.89 5.65
C ASN A 19 5.86 16.93 6.48
N LEU A 20 4.67 16.54 6.00
CA LEU A 20 3.73 15.67 6.70
C LEU A 20 3.36 14.48 5.81
N PRO A 21 4.09 13.36 5.89
CA PRO A 21 3.92 12.21 5.00
C PRO A 21 2.52 11.57 5.05
N TYR A 22 1.83 11.66 6.18
CA TYR A 22 0.46 11.17 6.35
C TYR A 22 -0.61 12.13 5.80
N VAL A 23 -0.25 13.25 5.22
CA VAL A 23 -1.20 14.16 4.58
C VAL A 23 -1.41 13.74 3.12
N LYS A 24 -2.60 13.25 2.81
CA LYS A 24 -3.04 12.87 1.47
C LYS A 24 -3.45 14.08 0.63
N GLY A 25 -4.12 15.04 1.27
CA GLY A 25 -4.63 16.22 0.59
C GLY A 25 -4.68 17.47 1.47
N VAL A 26 -4.44 18.64 0.87
CA VAL A 26 -4.55 19.94 1.54
C VAL A 26 -5.40 20.88 0.70
N ARG A 27 -6.47 21.41 1.29
CA ARG A 27 -7.30 22.46 0.68
C ARG A 27 -7.20 23.73 1.48
N ILE A 28 -6.77 24.82 0.83
CA ILE A 28 -6.62 26.11 1.48
C ILE A 28 -7.64 27.10 0.94
N GLY A 29 -8.54 27.55 1.81
CA GLY A 29 -9.52 28.61 1.58
C GLY A 29 -9.06 29.93 2.19
N ILE A 30 -9.40 31.06 1.56
CA ILE A 30 -9.24 32.41 2.13
C ILE A 30 -10.62 33.01 2.32
N LYS A 31 -10.91 33.49 3.52
CA LYS A 31 -12.10 34.24 3.87
C LYS A 31 -11.66 35.63 4.29
N LEU A 32 -12.03 36.64 3.46
CA LEU A 32 -11.70 38.02 3.77
C LEU A 32 -12.42 38.49 5.03
N PRO A 33 -11.83 39.43 5.82
CA PRO A 33 -10.59 40.16 5.47
C PRO A 33 -9.28 39.49 5.89
N ASP A 34 -9.28 38.48 6.80
CA ASP A 34 -8.11 38.12 7.56
C ASP A 34 -7.97 36.59 7.89
N THR A 35 -8.86 35.78 7.34
CA THR A 35 -8.94 34.36 7.73
C THR A 35 -8.41 33.43 6.65
N VAL A 36 -7.55 32.45 7.03
CA VAL A 36 -7.14 31.33 6.18
C VAL A 36 -7.68 30.04 6.78
N ASN A 37 -8.47 29.31 6.02
CA ASN A 37 -8.95 27.98 6.38
C ASN A 37 -8.07 26.90 5.72
N ILE A 38 -7.53 25.99 6.50
CA ILE A 38 -6.76 24.85 6.01
C ILE A 38 -7.55 23.58 6.36
N MET A 39 -7.94 22.83 5.33
CA MET A 39 -8.52 21.48 5.49
C MET A 39 -7.46 20.50 5.09
N ILE A 40 -7.19 19.54 5.99
CA ILE A 40 -6.22 18.48 5.80
C ILE A 40 -6.99 17.17 5.68
N GLU A 41 -6.67 16.39 4.66
CA GLU A 41 -7.12 15.03 4.47
C GLU A 41 -5.94 14.13 4.81
N GLU A 42 -6.12 13.29 5.83
CA GLU A 42 -5.06 12.38 6.32
C GLU A 42 -5.17 11.03 5.63
N GLU A 43 -4.01 10.41 5.33
CA GLU A 43 -3.92 9.01 4.95
C GLU A 43 -3.98 8.17 6.23
N SER A 44 -5.09 7.49 6.42
CA SER A 44 -5.29 6.63 7.61
C SER A 44 -4.91 5.17 7.36
N VAL A 45 -4.83 4.76 6.10
CA VAL A 45 -4.54 3.39 5.72
C VAL A 45 -3.15 3.31 5.12
N VAL A 46 -2.30 2.54 5.77
CA VAL A 46 -0.94 2.28 5.30
C VAL A 46 -0.62 0.79 5.43
N TYR A 47 0.23 0.31 4.56
CA TYR A 47 0.64 -1.07 4.40
C TYR A 47 2.11 -1.23 4.70
N ALA A 48 2.50 -2.37 5.26
CA ALA A 48 3.89 -2.65 5.56
C ALA A 48 4.54 -3.44 4.44
N ILE A 49 5.65 -2.94 3.90
CA ILE A 49 6.44 -3.60 2.87
C ILE A 49 7.92 -3.56 3.25
N LYS A 50 8.68 -4.58 2.88
CA LYS A 50 10.13 -4.59 3.12
C LYS A 50 10.89 -3.91 2.00
N SER A 51 12.00 -3.28 2.36
CA SER A 51 13.04 -2.90 1.41
C SER A 51 14.07 -4.02 1.22
N SER A 52 14.92 -3.88 0.22
CA SER A 52 15.95 -4.86 -0.13
C SER A 52 16.97 -5.12 0.99
N ASP A 53 17.14 -4.17 1.91
CA ASP A 53 17.97 -4.30 3.13
C ASP A 53 17.23 -4.96 4.31
N GLY A 54 15.98 -5.39 4.10
CA GLY A 54 15.16 -6.08 5.09
C GLY A 54 14.43 -5.16 6.08
N GLN A 55 14.54 -3.85 5.95
CA GLN A 55 13.82 -2.90 6.81
C GLN A 55 12.35 -2.79 6.39
N TRP A 56 11.46 -2.55 7.36
CA TRP A 56 10.05 -2.30 7.11
C TRP A 56 9.80 -0.83 6.79
N TRP A 57 8.92 -0.62 5.83
CA TRP A 57 8.44 0.69 5.41
C TRP A 57 6.91 0.70 5.33
N MET A 58 6.31 1.82 5.67
CA MET A 58 4.89 2.05 5.49
C MET A 58 4.65 2.75 4.16
N MET A 59 3.65 2.28 3.42
CA MET A 59 3.31 2.76 2.08
C MET A 59 1.79 2.83 1.95
N ASP A 60 1.27 3.84 1.25
CA ASP A 60 -0.16 3.93 0.93
C ASP A 60 -0.52 3.08 -0.30
N SER A 61 -1.82 2.94 -0.58
CA SER A 61 -2.31 2.16 -1.75
C SER A 61 -1.99 2.79 -3.11
N ASP A 62 -1.58 4.05 -3.14
CA ASP A 62 -1.07 4.71 -4.33
C ASP A 62 0.43 4.46 -4.56
N GLY A 63 1.08 3.73 -3.65
CA GLY A 63 2.50 3.35 -3.72
C GLY A 63 3.45 4.41 -3.19
N ARG A 64 2.97 5.42 -2.46
CA ARG A 64 3.81 6.45 -1.85
C ARG A 64 4.34 5.96 -0.50
N VAL A 65 5.64 6.10 -0.30
CA VAL A 65 6.31 5.76 0.94
C VAL A 65 6.04 6.84 1.99
N VAL A 66 5.56 6.42 3.16
CA VAL A 66 5.13 7.31 4.24
C VAL A 66 6.20 7.44 5.31
N GLU A 67 6.72 6.32 5.80
CA GLU A 67 7.78 6.30 6.82
C GLU A 67 8.50 4.97 6.88
N GLN A 68 9.65 4.94 7.53
CA GLN A 68 10.30 3.70 7.96
C GLN A 68 9.66 3.20 9.26
N ALA A 69 9.35 1.91 9.34
CA ALA A 69 8.69 1.29 10.48
C ALA A 69 9.57 0.26 11.18
N ASN A 70 9.32 0.05 12.46
CA ASN A 70 9.86 -1.09 13.18
C ASN A 70 8.95 -2.33 13.04
N ASN A 71 9.43 -3.50 13.47
CA ASN A 71 8.68 -4.76 13.40
C ASN A 71 7.32 -4.69 14.11
N ALA A 72 7.22 -3.99 15.23
CA ALA A 72 5.99 -3.87 15.98
C ALA A 72 4.92 -3.10 15.19
N LYS A 73 5.31 -1.98 14.57
CA LYS A 73 4.41 -1.19 13.73
C LYS A 73 4.02 -1.93 12.45
N ALA A 74 4.98 -2.59 11.79
CA ALA A 74 4.70 -3.39 10.61
C ALA A 74 3.71 -4.54 10.88
N ALA A 75 3.74 -5.12 12.07
CA ALA A 75 2.82 -6.18 12.48
C ALA A 75 1.37 -5.71 12.73
N THR A 76 1.14 -4.42 12.87
CA THR A 76 -0.22 -3.85 13.03
C THR A 76 -0.87 -3.43 11.73
N ALA A 77 -0.16 -3.51 10.62
CA ALA A 77 -0.63 -3.17 9.28
C ALA A 77 -0.65 -4.41 8.39
N THR A 78 -1.46 -4.39 7.34
CA THR A 78 -1.42 -5.43 6.31
C THR A 78 -0.03 -5.48 5.67
N GLN A 79 0.59 -6.65 5.70
CA GLN A 79 1.93 -6.84 5.17
C GLN A 79 1.89 -7.24 3.69
N VAL A 80 2.72 -6.60 2.88
CA VAL A 80 2.94 -6.97 1.47
C VAL A 80 4.17 -7.85 1.39
N LEU A 81 4.00 -9.06 0.86
CA LEU A 81 5.03 -10.10 0.72
C LEU A 81 5.28 -10.40 -0.76
N GLY A 82 6.43 -10.98 -1.06
CA GLY A 82 6.79 -11.38 -2.44
C GLY A 82 7.36 -10.26 -3.30
N VAL A 83 7.47 -9.04 -2.77
CA VAL A 83 8.11 -7.88 -3.41
C VAL A 83 8.82 -7.04 -2.35
N THR A 84 9.94 -6.42 -2.73
CA THR A 84 10.71 -5.52 -1.86
C THR A 84 10.94 -4.18 -2.58
N LEU A 85 11.12 -3.11 -1.81
CA LEU A 85 11.43 -1.79 -2.35
C LEU A 85 12.94 -1.57 -2.46
N GLU A 86 13.36 -0.91 -3.52
CA GLU A 86 14.73 -0.45 -3.70
C GLU A 86 14.89 0.96 -3.14
N ALA A 87 15.78 1.12 -2.13
CA ALA A 87 16.15 2.40 -1.53
C ALA A 87 14.96 3.38 -1.33
N PRO A 88 13.90 2.98 -0.59
CA PRO A 88 12.69 3.79 -0.46
C PRO A 88 12.98 5.13 0.21
N THR A 89 12.32 6.19 -0.29
CA THR A 89 12.40 7.56 0.20
C THR A 89 11.02 8.05 0.61
N VAL A 90 10.93 8.68 1.78
CA VAL A 90 9.67 9.24 2.30
C VAL A 90 9.10 10.29 1.34
N ASN A 91 7.78 10.27 1.13
CA ASN A 91 7.01 11.08 0.19
C ASN A 91 7.24 10.79 -1.31
N GLU A 92 8.04 9.80 -1.65
CA GLU A 92 8.24 9.36 -3.02
C GLU A 92 7.49 8.05 -3.30
N LYS A 93 7.29 7.74 -4.58
CA LYS A 93 6.73 6.44 -4.96
C LYS A 93 7.78 5.36 -4.79
N GLY A 94 7.38 4.27 -4.15
CA GLY A 94 8.23 3.10 -3.99
C GLY A 94 8.57 2.48 -5.35
N VAL A 95 9.83 2.12 -5.52
CA VAL A 95 10.33 1.36 -6.66
C VAL A 95 10.63 -0.04 -6.20
N ALA A 96 10.14 -1.04 -6.92
CA ALA A 96 10.41 -2.43 -6.57
C ALA A 96 11.83 -2.84 -6.99
N THR A 97 12.48 -3.61 -6.12
CA THR A 97 13.75 -4.26 -6.46
C THR A 97 13.50 -5.32 -7.56
N GLU A 98 14.34 -5.34 -8.58
CA GLU A 98 14.29 -6.38 -9.59
C GLU A 98 14.74 -7.72 -9.01
N MET A 99 14.00 -8.76 -9.35
CA MET A 99 14.29 -10.11 -8.86
C MET A 99 15.30 -10.79 -9.77
N THR A 100 16.35 -11.32 -9.16
CA THR A 100 17.27 -12.22 -9.87
C THR A 100 16.78 -13.66 -9.77
N PRO A 101 16.95 -14.48 -10.81
CA PRO A 101 16.66 -15.90 -10.75
C PRO A 101 17.50 -16.56 -9.63
N SER A 102 16.84 -17.14 -8.64
CA SER A 102 17.51 -17.82 -7.51
C SER A 102 17.24 -19.32 -7.48
N GLU A 103 16.28 -19.79 -8.25
CA GLU A 103 15.89 -21.19 -8.32
C GLU A 103 16.50 -21.85 -9.57
N THR A 104 16.91 -23.11 -9.42
CA THR A 104 17.40 -23.94 -10.53
C THR A 104 16.43 -25.12 -10.73
N ASN A 105 16.23 -25.49 -12.02
CA ASN A 105 15.50 -26.69 -12.36
C ASN A 105 16.31 -27.97 -12.02
N GLU A 106 15.75 -29.15 -12.26
CA GLU A 106 16.42 -30.45 -12.03
C GLU A 106 17.71 -30.63 -12.84
N LEU A 107 17.90 -29.85 -13.89
CA LEU A 107 19.11 -29.85 -14.75
C LEU A 107 20.17 -28.85 -14.27
N GLY A 108 19.90 -28.09 -13.18
CA GLY A 108 20.81 -27.08 -12.65
C GLY A 108 20.77 -25.75 -13.43
N GLU A 109 19.80 -25.54 -14.32
CA GLU A 109 19.61 -24.30 -15.05
C GLU A 109 18.76 -23.32 -14.24
N LEU A 110 19.11 -22.02 -14.27
CA LEU A 110 18.32 -20.98 -13.60
C LEU A 110 16.92 -20.90 -14.20
N ILE A 111 15.89 -21.00 -13.37
CA ILE A 111 14.50 -20.78 -13.77
C ILE A 111 14.34 -19.27 -14.04
N PRO A 112 13.93 -18.87 -15.25
CA PRO A 112 13.74 -17.45 -15.54
C PRO A 112 12.62 -16.86 -14.67
N VAL A 113 12.87 -15.68 -14.09
CA VAL A 113 11.83 -14.92 -13.40
C VAL A 113 10.81 -14.44 -14.44
N THR A 114 9.61 -14.96 -14.38
CA THR A 114 8.53 -14.64 -15.32
C THR A 114 7.85 -13.31 -14.99
N THR A 115 7.99 -12.83 -13.75
CA THR A 115 7.30 -11.63 -13.26
C THR A 115 8.31 -10.67 -12.63
N THR A 116 8.38 -9.44 -13.14
CA THR A 116 9.28 -8.39 -12.61
C THR A 116 8.83 -7.88 -11.24
N GLY A 117 9.76 -7.29 -10.49
CA GLY A 117 9.45 -6.61 -9.23
C GLY A 117 8.38 -5.52 -9.41
N ALA A 118 8.47 -4.74 -10.49
CA ALA A 118 7.49 -3.70 -10.84
C ALA A 118 6.08 -4.27 -11.08
N GLN A 119 5.97 -5.43 -11.74
CA GLN A 119 4.67 -6.10 -11.95
C GLN A 119 4.07 -6.59 -10.62
N ARG A 120 4.88 -7.17 -9.73
CA ARG A 120 4.44 -7.61 -8.39
C ARG A 120 4.00 -6.43 -7.53
N LEU A 121 4.74 -5.33 -7.54
CA LEU A 121 4.35 -4.11 -6.81
C LEU A 121 3.02 -3.56 -7.36
N THR A 122 2.86 -3.53 -8.68
CA THR A 122 1.60 -3.10 -9.32
C THR A 122 0.43 -3.99 -8.90
N ALA A 123 0.61 -5.32 -8.90
CA ALA A 123 -0.40 -6.27 -8.44
C ALA A 123 -0.76 -6.04 -6.96
N ALA A 124 0.25 -5.85 -6.09
CA ALA A 124 0.02 -5.52 -4.69
C ALA A 124 -0.84 -4.27 -4.52
N LEU A 125 -0.48 -3.16 -5.19
CA LEU A 125 -1.23 -1.90 -5.09
C LEU A 125 -2.68 -2.05 -5.58
N GLN A 126 -2.93 -2.83 -6.63
CA GLN A 126 -4.28 -3.10 -7.11
C GLN A 126 -5.12 -3.86 -6.07
N ILE A 127 -4.53 -4.84 -5.38
CA ILE A 127 -5.22 -5.61 -4.35
C ILE A 127 -5.48 -4.73 -3.13
N LEU A 128 -4.49 -3.96 -2.67
CA LEU A 128 -4.64 -3.06 -1.54
C LEU A 128 -5.78 -2.06 -1.80
N LYS A 129 -5.89 -1.56 -3.02
CA LYS A 129 -6.99 -0.68 -3.43
C LYS A 129 -8.35 -1.39 -3.43
N ALA A 130 -8.40 -2.66 -3.86
CA ALA A 130 -9.61 -3.45 -3.79
C ALA A 130 -10.05 -3.73 -2.35
N LEU A 131 -9.09 -3.95 -1.42
CA LEU A 131 -9.38 -4.08 0.01
C LEU A 131 -9.94 -2.78 0.61
N GLU A 132 -9.39 -1.62 0.22
CA GLU A 132 -9.91 -0.30 0.63
C GLU A 132 -11.33 -0.07 0.09
N ASN A 133 -11.58 -0.36 -1.19
CA ASN A 133 -12.89 -0.19 -1.82
C ASN A 133 -13.99 -1.02 -1.15
N ASN A 134 -13.62 -2.16 -0.55
CA ASN A 134 -14.53 -3.06 0.14
C ASN A 134 -14.51 -2.92 1.68
N ASP A 135 -13.83 -1.92 2.22
CA ASP A 135 -13.73 -1.63 3.67
C ASP A 135 -13.21 -2.80 4.53
N ILE A 136 -12.36 -3.68 3.97
CA ILE A 136 -11.85 -4.88 4.67
C ILE A 136 -10.34 -4.85 4.96
N VAL A 137 -9.72 -3.70 4.85
CA VAL A 137 -8.29 -3.54 5.12
C VAL A 137 -7.92 -3.99 6.54
N GLY A 138 -8.75 -3.66 7.52
CA GLY A 138 -8.52 -4.01 8.92
C GLY A 138 -8.47 -5.51 9.20
N GLU A 139 -9.05 -6.31 8.33
CA GLU A 139 -9.12 -7.77 8.44
C GLU A 139 -8.00 -8.48 7.66
N ALA A 140 -7.34 -7.79 6.74
CA ALA A 140 -6.27 -8.35 5.93
C ALA A 140 -4.93 -8.33 6.69
N ALA A 141 -4.41 -9.50 7.04
CA ALA A 141 -3.12 -9.61 7.73
C ALA A 141 -1.94 -9.49 6.77
N SER A 142 -2.01 -10.14 5.61
CA SER A 142 -0.96 -10.03 4.59
C SER A 142 -1.49 -10.35 3.19
N VAL A 143 -0.79 -9.80 2.20
CA VAL A 143 -0.98 -10.08 0.77
C VAL A 143 0.35 -10.56 0.21
N ASP A 144 0.38 -11.77 -0.35
CA ASP A 144 1.56 -12.35 -0.99
C ASP A 144 1.41 -12.29 -2.51
N VAL A 145 2.30 -11.54 -3.15
CA VAL A 145 2.39 -11.36 -4.61
C VAL A 145 3.64 -12.01 -5.20
N THR A 146 4.17 -13.04 -4.54
CA THR A 146 5.28 -13.84 -5.07
C THR A 146 4.95 -14.38 -6.46
N SER A 147 3.70 -14.83 -6.66
CA SER A 147 3.11 -15.09 -7.98
C SER A 147 2.01 -14.05 -8.26
N THR A 148 1.99 -13.48 -9.46
CA THR A 148 0.90 -12.57 -9.90
C THR A 148 -0.30 -13.32 -10.49
N GLU A 149 -0.18 -14.64 -10.64
CA GLU A 149 -1.24 -15.53 -11.10
C GLU A 149 -1.90 -16.30 -9.95
N ASP A 150 -1.20 -16.39 -8.79
CA ASP A 150 -1.66 -17.07 -7.57
C ASP A 150 -1.45 -16.17 -6.36
N ILE A 151 -2.16 -15.06 -6.30
CA ILE A 151 -2.08 -14.10 -5.22
C ILE A 151 -2.77 -14.64 -3.98
N ILE A 152 -2.07 -14.65 -2.86
CA ILE A 152 -2.58 -15.18 -1.59
C ILE A 152 -2.86 -14.02 -0.63
N LEU A 153 -4.09 -13.98 -0.11
CA LEU A 153 -4.52 -13.07 0.95
C LEU A 153 -4.72 -13.87 2.25
N TRP A 154 -4.10 -13.41 3.34
CA TRP A 154 -4.44 -13.86 4.69
C TRP A 154 -5.48 -12.92 5.30
N TYR A 155 -6.68 -13.45 5.54
CA TYR A 155 -7.76 -12.74 6.21
C TYR A 155 -7.76 -13.11 7.70
N GLY A 156 -7.43 -12.14 8.54
CA GLY A 156 -7.14 -12.37 9.95
C GLY A 156 -6.00 -13.37 10.14
N THR A 157 -6.14 -14.24 11.14
CA THR A 157 -5.20 -15.32 11.43
C THR A 157 -5.72 -16.71 11.00
N ARG A 158 -6.90 -16.78 10.36
CA ARG A 158 -7.65 -18.04 10.17
C ARG A 158 -7.79 -18.45 8.72
N TYR A 159 -7.97 -17.51 7.81
CA TYR A 159 -8.33 -17.82 6.43
C TYR A 159 -7.21 -17.42 5.48
N GLN A 160 -6.78 -18.37 4.68
CA GLN A 160 -5.92 -18.16 3.54
C GLN A 160 -6.77 -18.26 2.27
N VAL A 161 -6.79 -17.20 1.50
CA VAL A 161 -7.60 -17.09 0.29
C VAL A 161 -6.69 -16.94 -0.92
N ASN A 162 -6.86 -17.80 -1.91
CA ASN A 162 -6.21 -17.63 -3.21
C ASN A 162 -7.13 -16.77 -4.09
N LEU A 163 -6.69 -15.54 -4.39
CA LEU A 163 -7.39 -14.60 -5.27
C LEU A 163 -7.10 -14.87 -6.76
N GLY A 164 -6.11 -15.73 -7.06
CA GLY A 164 -5.63 -15.92 -8.43
C GLY A 164 -4.93 -14.67 -8.95
N ASP A 165 -5.24 -14.27 -10.17
CA ASP A 165 -4.69 -13.08 -10.83
C ASP A 165 -5.36 -11.76 -10.40
N THR A 166 -4.88 -10.64 -10.94
CA THR A 166 -5.43 -9.30 -10.66
C THR A 166 -6.72 -8.96 -11.40
N SER A 167 -7.30 -9.89 -12.18
CA SER A 167 -8.55 -9.64 -12.88
C SER A 167 -9.75 -9.61 -11.91
N ARG A 168 -10.64 -8.60 -12.07
CA ARG A 168 -11.88 -8.47 -11.31
C ARG A 168 -11.70 -8.52 -9.77
N LEU A 169 -10.64 -7.89 -9.26
CA LEU A 169 -10.27 -7.93 -7.84
C LEU A 169 -11.41 -7.48 -6.91
N ASP A 170 -12.08 -6.36 -7.20
CA ASP A 170 -13.18 -5.87 -6.36
C ASP A 170 -14.27 -6.95 -6.20
N TYR A 171 -14.65 -7.63 -7.29
CA TYR A 171 -15.61 -8.72 -7.24
C TYR A 171 -15.10 -9.93 -6.43
N LYS A 172 -13.84 -10.32 -6.60
CA LYS A 172 -13.26 -11.47 -5.88
C LYS A 172 -13.16 -11.18 -4.38
N VAL A 173 -12.79 -9.96 -4.02
CA VAL A 173 -12.69 -9.49 -2.64
C VAL A 173 -14.06 -9.42 -1.98
N ASP A 174 -15.07 -8.92 -2.68
CA ASP A 174 -16.47 -8.89 -2.22
C ASP A 174 -16.99 -10.31 -1.98
N CYS A 175 -16.88 -11.21 -2.96
CA CYS A 175 -17.27 -12.62 -2.81
C CYS A 175 -16.53 -13.33 -1.66
N MET A 176 -15.25 -13.05 -1.46
CA MET A 176 -14.46 -13.58 -0.35
C MET A 176 -15.03 -13.11 0.99
N ASN A 177 -15.30 -11.82 1.12
CA ASN A 177 -15.85 -11.24 2.35
C ASN A 177 -17.20 -11.86 2.69
N ASP A 178 -18.12 -11.97 1.72
CA ASP A 178 -19.42 -12.62 1.89
C ASP A 178 -19.29 -14.09 2.33
N ALA A 179 -18.38 -14.84 1.71
CA ALA A 179 -18.15 -16.24 2.07
C ALA A 179 -17.63 -16.39 3.52
N ILE A 180 -16.69 -15.53 3.94
CA ILE A 180 -16.13 -15.56 5.30
C ILE A 180 -17.19 -15.19 6.33
N LEU A 181 -18.00 -14.15 6.06
CA LEU A 181 -19.10 -13.76 6.96
C LEU A 181 -20.12 -14.90 7.14
N GLN A 182 -20.51 -15.58 6.07
CA GLN A 182 -21.40 -16.75 6.18
C GLN A 182 -20.78 -17.91 6.97
N MET A 183 -19.46 -18.13 6.85
CA MET A 183 -18.78 -19.18 7.61
C MET A 183 -18.66 -18.83 9.10
N SER A 184 -18.57 -17.56 9.46
CA SER A 184 -18.52 -17.11 10.87
C SER A 184 -19.85 -17.24 11.60
N ASP A 185 -20.97 -17.18 10.87
CA ASP A 185 -22.31 -17.30 11.45
C ASP A 185 -22.68 -18.76 11.83
N TYR A 186 -21.88 -19.76 11.39
CA TYR A 186 -22.07 -21.17 11.69
C TYR A 186 -21.20 -21.71 12.83
N GLN A 187 -20.48 -20.84 13.57
CA GLN A 187 -19.65 -21.20 14.74
C GLN A 187 -20.21 -20.61 16.05
#